data_f03848e414186e2f4e7ce0787e6ede51
#
_entry.id   f03848e414186e2f4e7ce0787e6ede51
#
_cell.length_a   1.000
_cell.length_b   1.000
_cell.length_c   1.000
_cell.angle_alpha   90.00
_cell.angle_beta   90.00
_cell.angle_gamma   90.00
#
_symmetry.space_group_name_H-M   'P 1'
#
loop_
_entity.id
_entity.type
_entity.pdbx_description
1 polymer ?
#
loop_
_entity_poly.entity_id
_entity_poly.type
_entity_poly.pdbx_seq_one_letter_code
_entity_poly.pdbx_strand_id
1 'polypeptide(L)'
;EIDQRNLSYRLNEEIESIQAHTVYFKSGIHEDFDIIIEGIGTHPNSSFLRSSNIHIDKQGFIPVDDCFKTNIPDIYALGDVITSHYRHVNMNAQVPLAWGAHRAASIIAEQLSGNKHITFKGFLGSNIVKFFDYTFASVGIKPEELSLFNYEMVEIKSGAHAGYYP
;
A
#
# COMPACT_ATOMS: atom_id res chain seq x y z
N GLU A 1 -16.09 -2.77 18.95
CA GLU A 1 -16.92 -2.90 17.74
C GLU A 1 -17.00 -4.34 17.27
N ILE A 2 -15.86 -5.04 17.09
CA ILE A 2 -15.82 -6.45 16.68
C ILE A 2 -16.65 -7.30 17.65
N ASP A 3 -16.41 -7.15 18.95
CA ASP A 3 -17.13 -7.89 20.00
C ASP A 3 -18.62 -7.56 20.03
N GLN A 4 -18.99 -6.31 19.78
CA GLN A 4 -20.39 -5.87 19.73
C GLN A 4 -21.15 -6.45 18.52
N ARG A 5 -20.42 -6.85 17.46
CA ARG A 5 -20.99 -7.43 16.23
C ARG A 5 -20.96 -8.95 16.19
N ASN A 6 -20.57 -9.60 17.28
CA ASN A 6 -20.43 -11.06 17.37
C ASN A 6 -19.50 -11.63 16.28
N LEU A 7 -18.44 -10.90 15.94
CA LEU A 7 -17.43 -11.39 15.00
C LEU A 7 -16.35 -12.14 15.77
N SER A 8 -16.10 -13.36 15.37
CA SER A 8 -14.94 -14.12 15.87
C SER A 8 -13.68 -13.65 15.17
N TYR A 9 -12.60 -13.49 15.90
CA TYR A 9 -11.29 -13.17 15.34
C TYR A 9 -10.19 -13.89 16.11
N ARG A 10 -9.08 -14.13 15.42
CA ARG A 10 -7.85 -14.69 16.00
C ARG A 10 -6.69 -13.75 15.68
N LEU A 11 -5.89 -13.44 16.66
CA LEU A 11 -4.66 -12.66 16.50
C LEU A 11 -3.46 -13.61 16.64
N ASN A 12 -2.36 -13.23 15.97
CA ASN A 12 -1.10 -13.99 15.98
C ASN A 12 -1.27 -15.46 15.52
N GLU A 13 -2.23 -15.68 14.63
CA GLU A 13 -2.48 -16.99 14.05
C GLU A 13 -1.99 -17.03 12.60
N GLU A 14 -1.33 -18.09 12.22
CA GLU A 14 -0.78 -18.28 10.88
C GLU A 14 -1.46 -19.46 10.21
N ILE A 15 -1.95 -19.25 8.99
CA ILE A 15 -2.56 -20.32 8.19
C ILE A 15 -1.45 -21.23 7.68
N GLU A 16 -1.58 -22.51 7.94
CA GLU A 16 -0.69 -23.56 7.44
C GLU A 16 -1.16 -24.07 6.07
N SER A 17 -2.43 -24.39 5.95
CA SER A 17 -3.02 -24.84 4.69
C SER A 17 -4.52 -24.63 4.65
N ILE A 18 -5.06 -24.64 3.43
CA ILE A 18 -6.50 -24.63 3.16
C ILE A 18 -6.82 -25.88 2.34
N GLN A 19 -7.75 -26.70 2.80
CA GLN A 19 -8.18 -27.92 2.13
C GLN A 19 -9.71 -27.93 2.03
N ALA A 20 -10.20 -27.84 0.81
CA ALA A 20 -11.63 -27.69 0.55
C ALA A 20 -12.24 -26.51 1.32
N HIS A 21 -13.01 -26.76 2.36
CA HIS A 21 -13.66 -25.76 3.19
C HIS A 21 -13.00 -25.59 4.58
N THR A 22 -11.91 -26.30 4.85
CA THR A 22 -11.24 -26.32 6.14
C THR A 22 -9.95 -25.52 6.08
N VAL A 23 -9.77 -24.59 7.01
CA VAL A 23 -8.52 -23.85 7.24
C VAL A 23 -7.77 -24.52 8.39
N TYR A 24 -6.53 -24.88 8.16
CA TYR A 24 -5.60 -25.41 9.16
C TYR A 24 -4.62 -24.32 9.57
N PHE A 25 -4.45 -24.15 10.87
CA PHE A 25 -3.54 -23.16 11.44
C PHE A 25 -2.31 -23.84 12.02
N LYS A 26 -1.17 -23.12 12.03
CA LYS A 26 0.08 -23.65 12.60
C LYS A 26 -0.01 -23.97 14.10
N SER A 27 -0.96 -23.41 14.81
CA SER A 27 -1.27 -23.76 16.19
C SER A 27 -1.86 -25.16 16.36
N GLY A 28 -2.20 -25.85 15.26
CA GLY A 28 -2.87 -27.15 15.25
C GLY A 28 -4.41 -27.06 15.30
N ILE A 29 -4.96 -25.87 15.38
CA ILE A 29 -6.40 -25.63 15.28
C ILE A 29 -6.83 -25.77 13.82
N HIS A 30 -8.06 -26.20 13.59
CA HIS A 30 -8.68 -26.15 12.27
C HIS A 30 -10.14 -25.71 12.39
N GLU A 31 -10.65 -25.04 11.39
CA GLU A 31 -12.04 -24.56 11.32
C GLU A 31 -12.61 -24.72 9.91
N ASP A 32 -13.89 -25.04 9.84
CA ASP A 32 -14.63 -25.18 8.58
C ASP A 32 -15.37 -23.89 8.24
N PHE A 33 -15.35 -23.52 6.96
CA PHE A 33 -16.00 -22.33 6.44
C PHE A 33 -16.71 -22.61 5.12
N ASP A 34 -17.85 -21.97 4.92
CA ASP A 34 -18.57 -22.02 3.64
C ASP A 34 -17.86 -21.19 2.57
N ILE A 35 -17.26 -20.06 2.97
CA ILE A 35 -16.54 -19.14 2.09
C ILE A 35 -15.26 -18.67 2.80
N ILE A 36 -14.14 -18.73 2.09
CA ILE A 36 -12.84 -18.21 2.55
C ILE A 36 -12.43 -17.05 1.67
N ILE A 37 -12.14 -15.91 2.28
CA ILE A 37 -11.64 -14.72 1.59
C ILE A 37 -10.21 -14.45 2.07
N GLU A 38 -9.26 -14.50 1.15
CA GLU A 38 -7.87 -14.20 1.44
C GLU A 38 -7.59 -12.71 1.28
N GLY A 39 -7.04 -12.10 2.32
CA GLY A 39 -6.63 -10.68 2.35
C GLY A 39 -5.23 -10.51 2.93
N ILE A 40 -4.29 -11.37 2.54
CA ILE A 40 -2.95 -11.51 3.12
C ILE A 40 -1.89 -10.61 2.47
N GLY A 41 -2.31 -9.64 1.66
CA GLY A 41 -1.42 -8.74 0.93
C GLY A 41 -1.17 -9.18 -0.52
N THR A 42 -0.35 -8.41 -1.21
CA THR A 42 -0.07 -8.59 -2.64
C THR A 42 1.43 -8.64 -2.91
N HIS A 43 1.80 -9.35 -3.97
CA HIS A 43 3.15 -9.34 -4.54
C HIS A 43 3.10 -8.76 -5.95
N PRO A 44 4.13 -8.00 -6.37
CA PRO A 44 4.18 -7.46 -7.73
C PRO A 44 4.31 -8.59 -8.75
N ASN A 45 3.44 -8.56 -9.77
CA ASN A 45 3.49 -9.55 -10.85
C ASN A 45 4.48 -9.12 -11.94
N SER A 46 5.77 -9.09 -11.61
CA SER A 46 6.86 -8.66 -12.48
C SER A 46 7.74 -9.80 -12.97
N SER A 47 7.43 -11.05 -12.60
CA SER A 47 8.27 -12.21 -12.88
C SER A 47 8.55 -12.44 -14.38
N PHE A 48 7.62 -12.05 -15.26
CA PHE A 48 7.77 -12.14 -16.71
C PHE A 48 8.84 -11.20 -17.27
N LEU A 49 9.25 -10.18 -16.49
CA LEU A 49 10.28 -9.22 -16.88
C LEU A 49 11.70 -9.66 -16.52
N ARG A 50 11.89 -10.80 -15.84
CA ARG A 50 13.21 -11.26 -15.36
C ARG A 50 14.24 -11.44 -16.45
N SER A 51 13.81 -11.73 -17.67
CA SER A 51 14.69 -11.86 -18.86
C SER A 51 14.89 -10.54 -19.60
N SER A 52 14.25 -9.47 -19.17
CA SER A 52 14.42 -8.12 -19.72
C SER A 52 15.54 -7.38 -19.00
N ASN A 53 15.95 -6.24 -19.53
CA ASN A 53 16.89 -5.34 -18.88
C ASN A 53 16.20 -4.31 -17.95
N ILE A 54 14.91 -4.48 -17.66
CA ILE A 54 14.20 -3.63 -16.73
C ILE A 54 14.69 -3.96 -15.31
N HIS A 55 15.05 -2.93 -14.57
CA HIS A 55 15.47 -3.09 -13.19
C HIS A 55 14.25 -3.51 -12.35
N ILE A 56 14.41 -4.60 -11.63
CA ILE A 56 13.45 -5.11 -10.65
C ILE A 56 14.19 -5.25 -9.33
N ASP A 57 13.66 -4.70 -8.26
CA ASP A 57 14.27 -4.79 -6.95
C ASP A 57 14.14 -6.20 -6.34
N LYS A 58 14.73 -6.40 -5.16
CA LYS A 58 14.73 -7.71 -4.49
C LYS A 58 13.32 -8.20 -4.09
N GLN A 59 12.37 -7.28 -3.98
CA GLN A 59 10.97 -7.56 -3.61
C GLN A 59 10.08 -7.76 -4.85
N GLY A 60 10.62 -7.52 -6.05
CA GLY A 60 9.91 -7.69 -7.31
C GLY A 60 9.31 -6.39 -7.86
N PHE A 61 9.53 -5.24 -7.24
CA PHE A 61 9.02 -3.97 -7.72
C PHE A 61 9.92 -3.34 -8.78
N ILE A 62 9.32 -2.49 -9.60
CA ILE A 62 10.00 -1.71 -10.63
C ILE A 62 10.22 -0.29 -10.10
N PRO A 63 11.46 0.12 -9.76
CA PRO A 63 11.76 1.50 -9.42
C PRO A 63 11.53 2.43 -10.62
N VAL A 64 10.88 3.57 -10.38
CA VAL A 64 10.61 4.57 -11.39
C VAL A 64 11.03 5.97 -10.92
N ASP A 65 11.27 6.85 -11.89
CA ASP A 65 11.53 8.27 -11.61
C ASP A 65 10.21 9.07 -11.38
N ASP A 66 10.33 10.39 -11.18
CA ASP A 66 9.20 11.30 -10.97
C ASP A 66 8.30 11.48 -12.22
N CYS A 67 8.68 10.91 -13.35
CA CYS A 67 7.88 10.83 -14.57
C CYS A 67 7.35 9.41 -14.83
N PHE A 68 7.54 8.50 -13.88
CA PHE A 68 7.19 7.07 -13.98
C PHE A 68 7.95 6.32 -15.07
N LYS A 69 9.15 6.77 -15.44
CA LYS A 69 10.05 6.08 -16.36
C LYS A 69 10.84 5.02 -15.61
N THR A 70 11.03 3.88 -16.28
CA THR A 70 11.95 2.83 -15.83
C THR A 70 13.40 3.21 -16.19
N ASN A 71 14.34 2.32 -15.89
CA ASN A 71 15.74 2.44 -16.32
C ASN A 71 15.92 2.27 -17.85
N ILE A 72 14.91 1.81 -18.56
CA ILE A 72 14.95 1.64 -20.02
C ILE A 72 14.22 2.83 -20.67
N PRO A 73 14.85 3.51 -21.66
CA PRO A 73 14.21 4.61 -22.38
C PRO A 73 12.86 4.21 -22.97
N ASP A 74 11.91 5.13 -22.91
CA ASP A 74 10.55 5.00 -23.46
C ASP A 74 9.69 3.86 -22.86
N ILE A 75 10.15 3.27 -21.74
CA ILE A 75 9.36 2.31 -20.97
C ILE A 75 8.94 2.95 -19.65
N TYR A 76 7.64 2.94 -19.39
CA TYR A 76 7.01 3.47 -18.19
C TYR A 76 6.39 2.32 -17.40
N ALA A 77 6.31 2.49 -16.07
CA ALA A 77 5.60 1.58 -15.20
C ALA A 77 4.73 2.36 -14.20
N LEU A 78 3.57 1.80 -13.85
CA LEU A 78 2.63 2.42 -12.91
C LEU A 78 1.81 1.36 -12.17
N GLY A 79 1.11 1.77 -11.14
CA GLY A 79 0.25 0.92 -10.33
C GLY A 79 1.02 0.20 -9.22
N ASP A 80 0.47 -0.92 -8.76
CA ASP A 80 0.97 -1.64 -7.58
C ASP A 80 2.32 -2.35 -7.80
N VAL A 81 2.81 -2.38 -9.03
CA VAL A 81 4.06 -3.03 -9.42
C VAL A 81 5.30 -2.14 -9.21
N ILE A 82 5.11 -0.85 -8.91
CA ILE A 82 6.21 0.11 -8.82
C ILE A 82 6.61 0.45 -7.39
N THR A 83 7.86 0.89 -7.22
CA THR A 83 8.25 1.78 -6.14
C THR A 83 8.50 3.18 -6.67
N SER A 84 8.06 4.19 -5.95
CA SER A 84 8.21 5.59 -6.30
C SER A 84 8.50 6.44 -5.08
N HIS A 85 8.89 7.69 -5.32
CA HIS A 85 9.31 8.63 -4.30
C HIS A 85 8.22 8.85 -3.22
N TYR A 86 8.63 8.72 -1.96
CA TYR A 86 7.81 9.08 -0.80
C TYR A 86 8.20 10.47 -0.31
N ARG A 87 7.25 11.40 -0.34
CA ARG A 87 7.53 12.85 -0.25
C ARG A 87 8.25 13.30 1.02
N HIS A 88 7.96 12.67 2.16
CA HIS A 88 8.47 13.10 3.46
C HIS A 88 9.78 12.42 3.86
N VAL A 89 10.14 11.38 3.17
CA VAL A 89 11.36 10.62 3.43
C VAL A 89 12.06 10.41 2.09
N ASN A 90 13.32 10.71 2.02
CA ASN A 90 14.08 10.60 0.77
C ASN A 90 14.35 9.14 0.41
N MET A 91 13.28 8.38 0.21
CA MET A 91 13.31 6.97 -0.19
C MET A 91 12.12 6.62 -1.09
N ASN A 92 12.28 5.57 -1.86
CA ASN A 92 11.18 5.00 -2.62
C ASN A 92 10.40 4.02 -1.75
N ALA A 93 9.09 4.05 -1.87
CA ALA A 93 8.18 3.15 -1.19
C ALA A 93 7.12 2.62 -2.15
N GLN A 94 6.54 1.50 -1.77
CA GLN A 94 5.33 0.97 -2.39
C GLN A 94 4.11 1.66 -1.78
N VAL A 95 3.23 2.14 -2.63
CA VAL A 95 1.93 2.70 -2.21
C VAL A 95 0.82 2.10 -3.07
N PRO A 96 0.30 0.91 -2.74
CA PRO A 96 -0.68 0.18 -3.55
C PRO A 96 -2.08 0.79 -3.36
N LEU A 97 -2.28 1.97 -3.93
CA LEU A 97 -3.52 2.73 -3.86
C LEU A 97 -3.97 3.16 -5.25
N ALA A 98 -5.23 2.93 -5.58
CA ALA A 98 -5.81 3.22 -6.89
C ALA A 98 -5.59 4.68 -7.32
N TRP A 99 -5.69 5.65 -6.40
CA TRP A 99 -5.46 7.05 -6.72
C TRP A 99 -4.03 7.33 -7.21
N GLY A 100 -3.04 6.60 -6.67
CA GLY A 100 -1.65 6.69 -7.10
C GLY A 100 -1.49 6.22 -8.55
N ALA A 101 -2.11 5.10 -8.90
CA ALA A 101 -2.11 4.58 -10.26
C ALA A 101 -2.79 5.55 -11.25
N HIS A 102 -3.93 6.14 -10.89
CA HIS A 102 -4.61 7.16 -11.69
C HIS A 102 -3.73 8.40 -11.90
N ARG A 103 -3.08 8.88 -10.84
CA ARG A 103 -2.18 10.03 -10.95
C ARG A 103 -0.98 9.74 -11.85
N ALA A 104 -0.39 8.56 -11.71
CA ALA A 104 0.70 8.11 -12.56
C ALA A 104 0.28 8.06 -14.04
N ALA A 105 -0.88 7.48 -14.35
CA ALA A 105 -1.41 7.41 -15.69
C ALA A 105 -1.58 8.82 -16.31
N SER A 106 -2.11 9.77 -15.55
CA SER A 106 -2.26 11.15 -16.01
C SER A 106 -0.91 11.80 -16.32
N ILE A 107 0.09 11.62 -15.46
CA ILE A 107 1.43 12.18 -15.66
C ILE A 107 2.10 11.56 -16.88
N ILE A 108 2.02 10.25 -17.05
CA ILE A 108 2.57 9.56 -18.22
C ILE A 108 1.90 10.08 -19.51
N ALA A 109 0.59 10.23 -19.52
CA ALA A 109 -0.13 10.78 -20.68
C ALA A 109 0.35 12.19 -21.05
N GLU A 110 0.56 13.07 -20.05
CA GLU A 110 1.12 14.42 -20.25
C GLU A 110 2.56 14.35 -20.82
N GLN A 111 3.40 13.48 -20.27
CA GLN A 111 4.76 13.27 -20.75
C GLN A 111 4.78 12.81 -22.22
N LEU A 112 3.91 11.89 -22.57
CA LEU A 112 3.79 11.36 -23.94
C LEU A 112 3.22 12.39 -24.92
N SER A 113 2.35 13.29 -24.46
CA SER A 113 1.82 14.41 -25.27
C SER A 113 2.81 15.58 -25.45
N GLY A 114 3.99 15.50 -24.83
CA GLY A 114 5.03 16.53 -24.92
C GLY A 114 5.02 17.56 -23.79
N ASN A 115 4.08 17.49 -22.86
CA ASN A 115 4.05 18.34 -21.67
C ASN A 115 4.98 17.80 -20.58
N LYS A 116 6.27 18.10 -20.67
CA LYS A 116 7.32 17.58 -19.79
C LYS A 116 7.47 18.32 -18.45
N HIS A 117 6.65 19.34 -18.21
CA HIS A 117 6.71 20.12 -16.96
C HIS A 117 5.99 19.46 -15.79
N ILE A 118 5.11 18.50 -16.07
CA ILE A 118 4.33 17.82 -15.04
C ILE A 118 5.10 16.61 -14.56
N THR A 119 5.44 16.61 -13.28
CA THR A 119 6.12 15.51 -12.60
C THR A 119 5.37 15.11 -11.34
N PHE A 120 5.65 13.92 -10.86
CA PHE A 120 5.12 13.44 -9.59
C PHE A 120 5.86 14.08 -8.41
N LYS A 121 5.12 14.55 -7.41
CA LYS A 121 5.68 15.19 -6.21
C LYS A 121 5.90 14.23 -5.04
N GLY A 122 5.74 12.95 -5.27
CA GLY A 122 5.84 11.90 -4.28
C GLY A 122 4.51 11.56 -3.59
N PHE A 123 4.46 10.39 -3.01
CA PHE A 123 3.34 9.93 -2.19
C PHE A 123 3.37 10.60 -0.81
N LEU A 124 2.18 10.83 -0.27
CA LEU A 124 1.98 11.31 1.11
C LEU A 124 1.57 10.18 2.07
N GLY A 125 1.31 8.97 1.55
CA GLY A 125 0.82 7.85 2.36
C GLY A 125 -0.60 8.07 2.90
N SER A 126 -1.42 8.85 2.17
CA SER A 126 -2.81 9.11 2.59
C SER A 126 -3.68 7.90 2.31
N ASN A 127 -4.41 7.46 3.31
CA ASN A 127 -5.43 6.43 3.18
C ASN A 127 -6.66 6.75 4.04
N ILE A 128 -7.77 6.13 3.68
CA ILE A 128 -9.00 6.15 4.45
C ILE A 128 -9.68 4.80 4.33
N VAL A 129 -10.14 4.27 5.44
CA VAL A 129 -10.90 3.02 5.48
C VAL A 129 -12.09 3.18 6.41
N LYS A 130 -13.23 2.67 5.98
CA LYS A 130 -14.42 2.55 6.82
C LYS A 130 -14.54 1.10 7.30
N PHE A 131 -14.67 0.95 8.61
CA PHE A 131 -14.91 -0.33 9.26
C PHE A 131 -16.16 -0.20 10.12
N PHE A 132 -17.27 -0.71 9.63
CA PHE A 132 -18.62 -0.50 10.18
C PHE A 132 -18.94 1.00 10.33
N ASP A 133 -19.11 1.46 11.57
CA ASP A 133 -19.47 2.85 11.88
C ASP A 133 -18.24 3.75 12.10
N TYR A 134 -17.04 3.16 12.14
CA TYR A 134 -15.79 3.90 12.29
C TYR A 134 -15.17 4.21 10.93
N THR A 135 -14.62 5.41 10.83
CA THR A 135 -13.80 5.83 9.71
C THR A 135 -12.40 6.12 10.22
N PHE A 136 -11.42 5.42 9.66
CA PHE A 136 -10.00 5.62 9.95
C PHE A 136 -9.36 6.33 8.77
N ALA A 137 -8.74 7.47 9.02
CA ALA A 137 -7.99 8.19 8.01
C ALA A 137 -6.58 8.46 8.53
N SER A 138 -5.60 8.32 7.66
CA SER A 138 -4.21 8.65 7.99
C SER A 138 -3.50 9.32 6.81
N VAL A 139 -2.47 10.07 7.13
CA VAL A 139 -1.57 10.69 6.16
C VAL A 139 -0.17 10.73 6.77
N GLY A 140 0.83 10.49 5.94
CA GLY A 140 2.22 10.51 6.35
C GLY A 140 2.75 9.14 6.78
N ILE A 141 3.85 9.16 7.50
CA ILE A 141 4.57 7.98 7.97
C ILE A 141 3.86 7.42 9.20
N LYS A 142 3.76 6.12 9.30
CA LYS A 142 3.21 5.46 10.48
C LYS A 142 4.17 5.57 11.66
N PRO A 143 3.65 5.67 12.90
CA PRO A 143 4.50 5.74 14.10
C PRO A 143 5.53 4.60 14.19
N GLU A 144 5.16 3.40 13.78
CA GLU A 144 6.03 2.21 13.80
C GLU A 144 7.21 2.34 12.83
N GLU A 145 7.05 3.11 11.76
CA GLU A 145 8.08 3.35 10.74
C GLU A 145 9.03 4.48 11.14
N LEU A 146 8.68 5.30 12.14
CA LEU A 146 9.51 6.44 12.56
C LEU A 146 10.88 6.02 13.11
N SER A 147 11.00 4.82 13.64
CA SER A 147 12.27 4.27 14.10
C SER A 147 13.30 4.07 12.96
N LEU A 148 12.83 4.00 11.71
CA LEU A 148 13.69 3.92 10.52
C LEU A 148 14.31 5.27 10.16
N PHE A 149 13.84 6.35 10.78
CA PHE A 149 14.25 7.72 10.54
C PHE A 149 14.68 8.36 11.87
N ASN A 150 15.64 9.25 11.81
CA ASN A 150 16.10 9.99 12.99
C ASN A 150 15.22 11.21 13.25
N TYR A 151 13.93 10.97 13.58
CA TYR A 151 12.94 12.01 13.90
C TYR A 151 12.53 11.97 15.36
N GLU A 152 12.28 13.15 15.91
CA GLU A 152 11.57 13.29 17.19
C GLU A 152 10.06 13.27 16.93
N MET A 153 9.31 12.54 17.75
CA MET A 153 7.86 12.46 17.68
C MET A 153 7.22 13.23 18.80
N VAL A 154 6.27 14.09 18.46
CA VAL A 154 5.39 14.74 19.42
C VAL A 154 3.96 14.23 19.17
N GLU A 155 3.36 13.60 20.17
CA GLU A 155 1.98 13.13 20.09
C GLU A 155 1.04 14.19 20.65
N ILE A 156 0.07 14.61 19.84
CA ILE A 156 -0.99 15.54 20.26
C ILE A 156 -2.33 14.85 20.03
N LYS A 157 -3.15 14.72 21.09
CA LYS A 157 -4.51 14.20 21.01
C LYS A 157 -5.49 15.36 21.04
N SER A 158 -6.38 15.44 20.06
CA SER A 158 -7.43 16.45 19.96
C SER A 158 -8.77 15.82 19.56
N GLY A 159 -9.87 16.55 19.74
CA GLY A 159 -11.18 16.14 19.25
C GLY A 159 -11.23 16.15 17.72
N ALA A 160 -12.07 15.29 17.15
CA ALA A 160 -12.20 15.13 15.70
C ALA A 160 -12.84 16.35 15.01
N HIS A 161 -13.50 17.23 15.77
CA HIS A 161 -14.16 18.45 15.29
C HIS A 161 -14.08 19.56 16.34
N ALA A 162 -14.22 20.78 15.87
CA ALA A 162 -14.20 21.94 16.76
C ALA A 162 -15.40 21.89 17.72
N GLY A 163 -15.15 22.12 19.04
CA GLY A 163 -16.16 21.99 20.07
C GLY A 163 -17.31 23.03 20.01
N TYR A 164 -17.24 23.97 19.05
CA TYR A 164 -18.32 24.94 18.79
C TYR A 164 -19.23 24.54 17.61
N TYR A 165 -18.99 23.39 16.99
CA TYR A 165 -19.93 22.78 16.06
C TYR A 165 -20.81 21.77 16.81
N PRO A 166 -22.14 21.80 16.60
CA PRO A 166 -23.05 20.85 17.20
C PRO A 166 -22.83 19.43 16.70
#